data_5549ac2cb3445612d5e72de2a8dd3e4d
#
_entry.id   5549ac2cb3445612d5e72de2a8dd3e4d
#
_cell.length_a   1.000
_cell.length_b   1.000
_cell.length_c   1.000
_cell.angle_alpha   90.00
_cell.angle_beta   90.00
_cell.angle_gamma   90.00
#
_symmetry.space_group_name_H-M   'P 1'
#
loop_
_entity.id
_entity.type
_entity.pdbx_description
1 polymer ?
#
loop_
_entity_poly.entity_id
_entity_poly.type
_entity_poly.pdbx_seq_one_letter_code
_entity_poly.pdbx_strand_id
1 'polypeptide(L)'
;MKGIIIASFGSIYKEAVETSIGTIESKVRSLYRDVEVRRVFLSDALVEKWNEKYDDTISSFTEVMQEFSRKGIDEVYIQPITLVADQCYQQMRKQALKFLHSSEYGFTQVNIGKPLLTSLGVKNYADDYEATIDGIMRHINTKSLNKSVLLMANGQNQLEFSTLQLKAMYGVAPNVAVFTTNGFPTFKQALTLVERMGHKDILVVPLALIGSAHLMDYLGGDRSDSIYALLTEQGYNVDIWNEGLGENPYVQDLFLKHLGQAIRMSDRKRSSQKDSFQSVIRPTRMEAQGMIS
;
A
#
# COMPACT_ATOMS: atom_id res chain seq x y z
N MET A 1 14.98 -5.99 19.98
CA MET A 1 15.54 -5.64 18.65
C MET A 1 14.40 -5.31 17.69
N LYS A 2 14.65 -4.50 16.63
CA LYS A 2 13.61 -4.09 15.67
C LYS A 2 13.72 -4.87 14.37
N GLY A 3 12.56 -5.22 13.76
CA GLY A 3 12.45 -5.81 12.43
C GLY A 3 11.37 -5.11 11.59
N ILE A 4 11.57 -5.07 10.27
CA ILE A 4 10.62 -4.53 9.31
C ILE A 4 10.24 -5.63 8.32
N ILE A 5 8.94 -5.77 8.07
CA ILE A 5 8.39 -6.68 7.07
C ILE A 5 7.73 -5.84 5.97
N ILE A 6 8.16 -6.04 4.73
CA ILE A 6 7.50 -5.52 3.53
C ILE A 6 6.60 -6.62 3.00
N ALA A 7 5.29 -6.47 3.19
CA ALA A 7 4.31 -7.51 2.92
C ALA A 7 3.47 -7.18 1.68
N SER A 8 3.55 -7.99 0.63
CA SER A 8 2.75 -7.87 -0.59
C SER A 8 1.99 -9.14 -0.88
N PHE A 9 0.95 -9.09 -1.71
CA PHE A 9 0.26 -10.30 -2.16
C PHE A 9 1.21 -11.28 -2.85
N GLY A 10 2.17 -10.74 -3.62
CA GLY A 10 3.16 -11.49 -4.38
C GLY A 10 2.84 -11.57 -5.87
N SER A 11 3.81 -12.06 -6.63
CA SER A 11 3.70 -12.35 -8.07
C SER A 11 4.80 -13.33 -8.47
N ILE A 12 4.58 -14.05 -9.59
CA ILE A 12 5.58 -14.94 -10.19
C ILE A 12 6.41 -14.26 -11.29
N TYR A 13 6.22 -12.98 -11.51
CA TYR A 13 6.97 -12.19 -12.49
C TYR A 13 8.09 -11.44 -11.78
N LYS A 14 9.29 -12.05 -11.76
CA LYS A 14 10.43 -11.57 -10.96
C LYS A 14 10.82 -10.13 -11.29
N GLU A 15 10.96 -9.79 -12.55
CA GLU A 15 11.33 -8.44 -12.97
C GLU A 15 10.34 -7.40 -12.44
N ALA A 16 9.04 -7.63 -12.63
CA ALA A 16 8.00 -6.72 -12.14
C ALA A 16 7.96 -6.62 -10.60
N VAL A 17 8.30 -7.69 -9.87
CA VAL A 17 8.45 -7.66 -8.41
C VAL A 17 9.67 -6.83 -8.00
N GLU A 18 10.81 -6.99 -8.69
CA GLU A 18 12.03 -6.27 -8.33
C GLU A 18 11.94 -4.77 -8.68
N THR A 19 11.35 -4.40 -9.81
CA THR A 19 11.15 -2.99 -10.18
C THR A 19 10.14 -2.27 -9.29
N SER A 20 9.18 -2.99 -8.71
CA SER A 20 8.14 -2.46 -7.83
C SER A 20 8.47 -2.67 -6.34
N ILE A 21 8.19 -3.85 -5.80
CA ILE A 21 8.33 -4.18 -4.38
C ILE A 21 9.80 -4.17 -3.94
N GLY A 22 10.69 -4.68 -4.79
CA GLY A 22 12.15 -4.69 -4.55
C GLY A 22 12.72 -3.28 -4.42
N THR A 23 12.25 -2.34 -5.23
CA THR A 23 12.64 -0.93 -5.13
C THR A 23 12.18 -0.30 -3.81
N ILE A 24 10.93 -0.56 -3.37
CA ILE A 24 10.43 -0.10 -2.07
C ILE A 24 11.27 -0.71 -0.93
N GLU A 25 11.54 -2.02 -0.99
CA GLU A 25 12.40 -2.71 0.00
C GLU A 25 13.79 -2.08 0.07
N SER A 26 14.41 -1.81 -1.06
CA SER A 26 15.75 -1.19 -1.15
C SER A 26 15.76 0.21 -0.52
N LYS A 27 14.74 1.02 -0.77
CA LYS A 27 14.57 2.32 -0.11
C LYS A 27 14.42 2.17 1.41
N VAL A 28 13.63 1.21 1.88
CA VAL A 28 13.47 0.92 3.33
C VAL A 28 14.79 0.49 3.95
N ARG A 29 15.54 -0.42 3.32
CA ARG A 29 16.87 -0.83 3.80
C ARG A 29 17.86 0.33 3.89
N SER A 30 17.80 1.25 2.94
CA SER A 30 18.66 2.44 2.93
C SER A 30 18.33 3.42 4.06
N LEU A 31 17.05 3.53 4.45
CA LEU A 31 16.58 4.42 5.52
C LEU A 31 16.77 3.80 6.92
N TYR A 32 16.69 2.48 7.04
CA TYR A 32 16.72 1.74 8.31
C TYR A 32 17.87 0.72 8.34
N ARG A 33 19.12 1.22 8.25
CA ARG A 33 20.35 0.41 8.05
C ARG A 33 20.62 -0.60 9.17
N ASP A 34 20.23 -0.28 10.40
CA ASP A 34 20.47 -1.12 11.58
C ASP A 34 19.25 -1.99 11.95
N VAL A 35 18.28 -2.11 11.04
CA VAL A 35 17.07 -2.89 11.24
C VAL A 35 17.02 -4.04 10.24
N GLU A 36 16.68 -5.23 10.69
CA GLU A 36 16.47 -6.35 9.78
C GLU A 36 15.20 -6.12 8.95
N VAL A 37 15.33 -6.09 7.62
CA VAL A 37 14.22 -5.89 6.68
C VAL A 37 14.01 -7.17 5.89
N ARG A 38 12.77 -7.67 5.86
CA ARG A 38 12.39 -8.89 5.13
C ARG A 38 11.18 -8.60 4.24
N ARG A 39 11.25 -9.06 2.99
CA ARG A 39 10.12 -9.10 2.07
C ARG A 39 9.39 -10.43 2.24
N VAL A 40 8.05 -10.39 2.21
CA VAL A 40 7.21 -11.59 2.26
C VAL A 40 6.10 -11.51 1.22
N PHE A 41 5.67 -12.67 0.75
CA PHE A 41 4.41 -12.81 0.03
C PHE A 41 3.33 -13.29 0.99
N LEU A 42 2.12 -12.72 0.85
CA LEU A 42 0.95 -13.08 1.66
C LEU A 42 0.18 -14.26 1.08
N SER A 43 0.44 -14.63 -0.17
CA SER A 43 -0.15 -15.80 -0.82
C SER A 43 0.82 -16.97 -0.76
N ASP A 44 0.49 -17.99 0.04
CA ASP A 44 1.31 -19.21 0.16
C ASP A 44 1.49 -19.90 -1.22
N ALA A 45 0.45 -19.91 -2.04
CA ALA A 45 0.54 -20.46 -3.41
C ALA A 45 1.54 -19.69 -4.30
N LEU A 46 1.71 -18.38 -4.09
CA LEU A 46 2.72 -17.61 -4.82
C LEU A 46 4.12 -17.78 -4.23
N VAL A 47 4.25 -18.01 -2.93
CA VAL A 47 5.51 -18.41 -2.28
C VAL A 47 6.01 -19.73 -2.89
N GLU A 48 5.15 -20.75 -2.92
CA GLU A 48 5.47 -22.06 -3.51
C GLU A 48 5.92 -21.92 -4.97
N LYS A 49 5.10 -21.29 -5.82
CA LYS A 49 5.41 -21.10 -7.24
C LYS A 49 6.68 -20.27 -7.49
N TRP A 50 6.97 -19.28 -6.64
CA TRP A 50 8.20 -18.52 -6.73
C TRP A 50 9.40 -19.38 -6.42
N ASN A 51 9.36 -20.14 -5.31
CA ASN A 51 10.44 -20.98 -4.84
C ASN A 51 10.69 -22.22 -5.74
N GLU A 52 9.67 -22.65 -6.49
CA GLU A 52 9.82 -23.65 -7.55
C GLU A 52 10.50 -23.09 -8.81
N LYS A 53 10.27 -21.81 -9.09
CA LYS A 53 10.71 -21.19 -10.35
C LYS A 53 12.06 -20.50 -10.25
N TYR A 54 12.44 -20.01 -9.06
CA TYR A 54 13.63 -19.19 -8.86
C TYR A 54 14.52 -19.72 -7.73
N ASP A 55 15.83 -19.58 -7.88
CA ASP A 55 16.83 -20.00 -6.89
C ASP A 55 16.80 -19.10 -5.64
N ASP A 56 16.43 -17.83 -5.77
CA ASP A 56 16.24 -16.90 -4.66
C ASP A 56 14.87 -17.15 -4.01
N THR A 57 14.88 -17.73 -2.84
CA THR A 57 13.68 -18.09 -2.09
C THR A 57 13.03 -16.88 -1.45
N ILE A 58 11.70 -16.90 -1.41
CA ILE A 58 10.90 -15.95 -0.65
C ILE A 58 10.16 -16.69 0.47
N SER A 59 10.04 -16.05 1.62
CA SER A 59 9.36 -16.65 2.78
C SER A 59 7.92 -16.15 2.88
N SER A 60 7.07 -16.98 3.47
CA SER A 60 5.73 -16.57 3.91
C SER A 60 5.79 -15.61 5.10
N PHE A 61 4.71 -14.93 5.36
CA PHE A 61 4.59 -14.03 6.51
C PHE A 61 4.83 -14.77 7.84
N THR A 62 4.27 -15.97 7.98
CA THR A 62 4.39 -16.80 9.19
C THR A 62 5.85 -17.21 9.44
N GLU A 63 6.56 -17.65 8.42
CA GLU A 63 7.98 -18.05 8.54
C GLU A 63 8.86 -16.90 9.00
N VAL A 64 8.67 -15.69 8.43
CA VAL A 64 9.46 -14.52 8.83
C VAL A 64 9.15 -14.09 10.27
N MET A 65 7.89 -14.13 10.71
CA MET A 65 7.54 -13.82 12.09
C MET A 65 8.20 -14.82 13.06
N GLN A 66 8.18 -16.12 12.76
CA GLN A 66 8.87 -17.14 13.55
C GLN A 66 10.39 -16.96 13.55
N GLU A 67 10.97 -16.59 12.41
CA GLU A 67 12.41 -16.30 12.30
C GLU A 67 12.77 -15.09 13.17
N PHE A 68 12.00 -14.02 13.13
CA PHE A 68 12.20 -12.83 13.94
C PHE A 68 12.15 -13.16 15.44
N SER A 69 11.16 -13.94 15.87
CA SER A 69 11.08 -14.43 17.25
C SER A 69 12.34 -15.18 17.67
N ARG A 70 12.81 -16.15 16.86
CA ARG A 70 14.03 -16.93 17.13
C ARG A 70 15.30 -16.08 17.20
N LYS A 71 15.34 -14.96 16.46
CA LYS A 71 16.45 -13.98 16.48
C LYS A 71 16.39 -12.99 17.64
N GLY A 72 15.35 -13.06 18.49
CA GLY A 72 15.13 -12.12 19.57
C GLY A 72 14.69 -10.72 19.10
N ILE A 73 14.13 -10.63 17.88
CA ILE A 73 13.47 -9.42 17.40
C ILE A 73 12.08 -9.36 18.04
N ASP A 74 11.88 -8.40 18.93
CA ASP A 74 10.69 -8.27 19.76
C ASP A 74 9.77 -7.11 19.35
N GLU A 75 10.26 -6.24 18.46
CA GLU A 75 9.51 -5.11 17.86
C GLU A 75 9.44 -5.25 16.36
N VAL A 76 8.21 -5.45 15.84
CA VAL A 76 8.02 -5.66 14.41
C VAL A 76 7.15 -4.54 13.81
N TYR A 77 7.60 -4.01 12.69
CA TYR A 77 6.88 -3.03 11.88
C TYR A 77 6.57 -3.66 10.53
N ILE A 78 5.29 -3.75 10.18
CA ILE A 78 4.83 -4.38 8.95
C ILE A 78 4.31 -3.28 8.03
N GLN A 79 4.91 -3.10 6.85
CA GLN A 79 4.36 -2.24 5.81
C GLN A 79 3.68 -3.10 4.76
N PRO A 80 2.35 -3.08 4.71
CA PRO A 80 1.61 -3.72 3.62
C PRO A 80 1.79 -2.91 2.34
N ILE A 81 2.18 -3.57 1.27
CA ILE A 81 2.24 -3.01 -0.07
C ILE A 81 0.97 -3.47 -0.79
N THR A 82 -0.11 -2.76 -0.53
CA THR A 82 -1.45 -2.99 -1.10
C THR A 82 -2.18 -1.67 -1.30
N LEU A 83 -3.08 -1.61 -2.26
CA LEU A 83 -3.87 -0.40 -2.54
C LEU A 83 -4.86 -0.11 -1.41
N VAL A 84 -5.54 -1.13 -0.94
CA VAL A 84 -6.69 -1.03 -0.03
C VAL A 84 -6.60 -2.09 1.06
N ALA A 85 -7.42 -1.95 2.11
CA ALA A 85 -7.51 -2.92 3.19
C ALA A 85 -8.38 -4.14 2.80
N ASP A 86 -7.92 -4.87 1.78
CA ASP A 86 -8.57 -6.06 1.24
C ASP A 86 -8.54 -7.28 2.18
N GLN A 87 -9.05 -8.42 1.71
CA GLN A 87 -9.09 -9.66 2.48
C GLN A 87 -7.68 -10.14 2.89
N CYS A 88 -6.68 -10.02 2.00
CA CYS A 88 -5.31 -10.43 2.30
C CYS A 88 -4.69 -9.57 3.40
N TYR A 89 -4.90 -8.25 3.34
CA TYR A 89 -4.52 -7.34 4.41
C TYR A 89 -5.18 -7.71 5.75
N GLN A 90 -6.47 -8.01 5.75
CA GLN A 90 -7.19 -8.39 6.98
C GLN A 90 -6.69 -9.71 7.55
N GLN A 91 -6.37 -10.70 6.71
CA GLN A 91 -5.79 -11.97 7.13
C GLN A 91 -4.39 -11.77 7.74
N MET A 92 -3.52 -11.04 7.07
CA MET A 92 -2.20 -10.67 7.60
C MET A 92 -2.30 -9.97 8.95
N ARG A 93 -3.22 -9.00 9.08
CA ARG A 93 -3.46 -8.29 10.34
C ARG A 93 -3.89 -9.22 11.46
N LYS A 94 -4.79 -10.15 11.18
CA LYS A 94 -5.21 -11.17 12.17
C LYS A 94 -4.05 -12.07 12.59
N GLN A 95 -3.22 -12.50 11.65
CA GLN A 95 -2.02 -13.29 11.95
C GLN A 95 -1.02 -12.50 12.79
N ALA A 96 -0.72 -11.26 12.43
CA ALA A 96 0.17 -10.38 13.17
C ALA A 96 -0.27 -10.19 14.64
N LEU A 97 -1.57 -10.02 14.88
CA LEU A 97 -2.13 -9.92 16.23
C LEU A 97 -2.03 -11.24 17.02
N LYS A 98 -2.17 -12.40 16.36
CA LYS A 98 -1.93 -13.70 17.02
C LYS A 98 -0.50 -13.82 17.51
N PHE A 99 0.48 -13.44 16.70
CA PHE A 99 1.88 -13.42 17.11
C PHE A 99 2.13 -12.48 18.28
N LEU A 100 1.55 -11.27 18.26
CA LEU A 100 1.70 -10.29 19.36
C LEU A 100 1.12 -10.81 20.68
N HIS A 101 -0.04 -11.49 20.65
CA HIS A 101 -0.73 -11.94 21.85
C HIS A 101 -0.28 -13.33 22.36
N SER A 102 0.56 -14.03 21.61
CA SER A 102 1.10 -15.31 22.03
C SER A 102 2.39 -15.10 22.84
N SER A 103 2.42 -15.62 24.06
CA SER A 103 3.63 -15.63 24.90
C SER A 103 4.77 -16.46 24.34
N GLU A 104 4.48 -17.35 23.40
CA GLU A 104 5.45 -18.24 22.75
C GLU A 104 6.51 -17.47 21.94
N TYR A 105 6.11 -16.36 21.29
CA TYR A 105 6.96 -15.65 20.31
C TYR A 105 7.72 -14.47 20.90
N GLY A 106 7.35 -13.99 22.07
CA GLY A 106 8.09 -12.94 22.80
C GLY A 106 8.02 -11.54 22.17
N PHE A 107 7.06 -11.29 21.26
CA PHE A 107 6.89 -9.97 20.67
C PHE A 107 6.32 -8.99 21.71
N THR A 108 7.00 -7.88 21.93
CA THR A 108 6.53 -6.78 22.78
C THR A 108 5.68 -5.79 21.98
N GLN A 109 5.90 -5.75 20.65
CA GLN A 109 5.20 -4.80 19.78
C GLN A 109 5.14 -5.30 18.34
N VAL A 110 3.93 -5.22 17.75
CA VAL A 110 3.69 -5.42 16.32
C VAL A 110 2.84 -4.26 15.81
N ASN A 111 3.42 -3.44 14.93
CA ASN A 111 2.75 -2.28 14.34
C ASN A 111 2.59 -2.48 12.85
N ILE A 112 1.40 -2.17 12.35
CA ILE A 112 1.05 -2.36 10.96
C ILE A 112 0.84 -0.99 10.32
N GLY A 113 1.58 -0.73 9.25
CA GLY A 113 1.40 0.44 8.38
C GLY A 113 0.08 0.39 7.64
N LYS A 114 -0.25 1.49 6.97
CA LYS A 114 -1.50 1.62 6.22
C LYS A 114 -1.35 1.12 4.79
N PRO A 115 -2.43 0.58 4.17
CA PRO A 115 -2.56 0.51 2.72
C PRO A 115 -2.42 1.89 2.06
N LEU A 116 -2.29 1.92 0.73
CA LEU A 116 -2.11 3.16 -0.02
C LEU A 116 -3.32 4.10 0.14
N LEU A 117 -4.53 3.59 -0.07
CA LEU A 117 -5.78 4.35 -0.01
C LEU A 117 -6.46 4.14 1.34
N THR A 118 -6.21 5.02 2.31
CA THR A 118 -6.75 4.86 3.67
C THR A 118 -7.26 6.17 4.27
N SER A 119 -6.45 7.24 4.24
CA SER A 119 -6.78 8.50 4.93
C SER A 119 -7.45 9.50 4.01
N LEU A 120 -8.55 10.11 4.49
CA LEU A 120 -9.31 11.14 3.79
C LEU A 120 -8.84 12.58 4.07
N GLY A 121 -7.67 12.77 4.67
CA GLY A 121 -7.16 14.11 4.97
C GLY A 121 -7.85 14.79 6.14
N VAL A 122 -8.36 14.02 7.11
CA VAL A 122 -9.08 14.57 8.27
C VAL A 122 -8.09 14.90 9.39
N LYS A 123 -8.27 16.04 10.02
CA LYS A 123 -7.40 16.58 11.08
C LYS A 123 -5.97 16.82 10.56
N ASN A 124 -4.98 16.15 11.18
CA ASN A 124 -3.55 16.31 10.84
C ASN A 124 -3.02 15.20 9.92
N TYR A 125 -3.90 14.38 9.33
CA TYR A 125 -3.52 13.33 8.38
C TYR A 125 -3.59 13.87 6.97
N ALA A 126 -2.58 13.56 6.15
CA ALA A 126 -2.62 13.84 4.72
C ALA A 126 -3.73 13.01 4.05
N ASP A 127 -4.26 13.52 2.96
CA ASP A 127 -5.19 12.80 2.11
C ASP A 127 -4.40 11.82 1.22
N ASP A 128 -4.57 10.53 1.49
CA ASP A 128 -3.85 9.49 0.75
C ASP A 128 -4.40 9.33 -0.68
N TYR A 129 -5.68 9.63 -0.91
CA TYR A 129 -6.33 9.56 -2.21
C TYR A 129 -5.81 10.66 -3.14
N GLU A 130 -5.84 11.90 -2.67
CA GLU A 130 -5.31 13.05 -3.42
C GLU A 130 -3.81 12.88 -3.70
N ALA A 131 -3.05 12.44 -2.70
CA ALA A 131 -1.61 12.21 -2.85
C ALA A 131 -1.31 11.09 -3.86
N THR A 132 -2.14 10.04 -3.90
CA THR A 132 -2.00 8.96 -4.87
C THR A 132 -2.30 9.44 -6.30
N ILE A 133 -3.40 10.19 -6.50
CA ILE A 133 -3.73 10.76 -7.81
C ILE A 133 -2.63 11.71 -8.28
N ASP A 134 -2.18 12.63 -7.42
CA ASP A 134 -1.09 13.57 -7.73
C ASP A 134 0.20 12.82 -8.10
N GLY A 135 0.55 11.77 -7.34
CA GLY A 135 1.70 10.92 -7.65
C GLY A 135 1.60 10.21 -8.99
N ILE A 136 0.42 9.67 -9.33
CA ILE A 136 0.17 9.06 -10.64
C ILE A 136 0.30 10.12 -11.74
N MET A 137 -0.38 11.25 -11.61
CA MET A 137 -0.40 12.28 -12.63
C MET A 137 0.99 12.89 -12.87
N ARG A 138 1.79 13.07 -11.86
CA ARG A 138 3.20 13.52 -12.00
C ARG A 138 4.06 12.50 -12.74
N HIS A 139 3.86 11.23 -12.46
CA HIS A 139 4.64 10.16 -13.09
C HIS A 139 4.32 9.99 -14.58
N ILE A 140 3.04 10.11 -14.94
CA ILE A 140 2.58 9.99 -16.33
C ILE A 140 2.51 11.34 -17.07
N ASN A 141 3.01 12.42 -16.49
CA ASN A 141 2.79 13.81 -16.92
C ASN A 141 2.90 14.02 -18.44
N THR A 142 4.01 13.59 -19.04
CA THR A 142 4.23 13.78 -20.51
C THR A 142 3.29 12.94 -21.37
N LYS A 143 2.76 11.83 -20.84
CA LYS A 143 1.85 10.91 -21.55
C LYS A 143 0.38 11.30 -21.40
N SER A 144 0.03 12.12 -20.39
CA SER A 144 -1.35 12.50 -20.05
C SER A 144 -1.79 13.85 -20.60
N LEU A 145 -0.89 14.58 -21.27
CA LEU A 145 -1.18 15.89 -21.84
C LEU A 145 -2.33 15.81 -22.86
N ASN A 146 -3.38 16.61 -22.67
CA ASN A 146 -4.57 16.68 -23.52
C ASN A 146 -5.30 15.33 -23.70
N LYS A 147 -5.19 14.42 -22.73
CA LYS A 147 -5.86 13.12 -22.71
C LYS A 147 -6.79 13.00 -21.53
N SER A 148 -7.83 12.16 -21.68
CA SER A 148 -8.50 11.58 -20.51
C SER A 148 -7.66 10.46 -19.96
N VAL A 149 -7.49 10.42 -18.64
CA VAL A 149 -6.78 9.33 -17.95
C VAL A 149 -7.81 8.40 -17.33
N LEU A 150 -7.79 7.14 -17.72
CA LEU A 150 -8.72 6.14 -17.24
C LEU A 150 -8.01 5.17 -16.30
N LEU A 151 -8.21 5.34 -15.00
CA LEU A 151 -7.63 4.48 -13.97
C LEU A 151 -8.46 3.20 -13.83
N MET A 152 -7.83 2.04 -14.07
CA MET A 152 -8.48 0.74 -13.97
C MET A 152 -8.04 0.01 -12.70
N ALA A 153 -9.00 -0.28 -11.83
CA ALA A 153 -8.81 -1.10 -10.64
C ALA A 153 -9.37 -2.51 -10.84
N ASN A 154 -8.80 -3.47 -10.13
CA ASN A 154 -9.35 -4.81 -10.01
C ASN A 154 -9.87 -5.02 -8.58
N GLY A 155 -11.07 -5.62 -8.45
CA GLY A 155 -11.63 -5.94 -7.14
C GLY A 155 -12.91 -5.19 -6.80
N GLN A 156 -13.44 -5.51 -5.61
CA GLN A 156 -14.77 -5.07 -5.15
C GLN A 156 -14.72 -3.97 -4.07
N ASN A 157 -13.59 -3.27 -3.92
CA ASN A 157 -13.40 -2.21 -2.92
C ASN A 157 -14.08 -0.91 -3.38
N GLN A 158 -15.43 -0.95 -3.42
CA GLN A 158 -16.26 0.10 -4.02
C GLN A 158 -16.09 1.46 -3.33
N LEU A 159 -15.95 1.48 -2.01
CA LEU A 159 -15.82 2.71 -1.25
C LEU A 159 -14.53 3.45 -1.60
N GLU A 160 -13.41 2.73 -1.61
CA GLU A 160 -12.09 3.29 -1.88
C GLU A 160 -12.00 3.83 -3.32
N PHE A 161 -12.46 3.06 -4.30
CA PHE A 161 -12.39 3.49 -5.71
C PHE A 161 -13.40 4.59 -6.05
N SER A 162 -14.60 4.59 -5.43
CA SER A 162 -15.53 5.70 -5.55
C SER A 162 -14.98 6.97 -4.91
N THR A 163 -14.31 6.84 -3.76
CA THR A 163 -13.65 7.97 -3.11
C THR A 163 -12.52 8.51 -3.99
N LEU A 164 -11.71 7.62 -4.58
CA LEU A 164 -10.66 8.02 -5.52
C LEU A 164 -11.24 8.80 -6.71
N GLN A 165 -12.36 8.32 -7.29
CA GLN A 165 -13.07 9.03 -8.35
C GLN A 165 -13.54 10.41 -7.93
N LEU A 166 -14.17 10.53 -6.75
CA LEU A 166 -14.65 11.82 -6.24
C LEU A 166 -13.48 12.80 -6.01
N LYS A 167 -12.38 12.33 -5.44
CA LYS A 167 -11.18 13.16 -5.23
C LYS A 167 -10.54 13.61 -6.53
N ALA A 168 -10.52 12.77 -7.56
CA ALA A 168 -10.07 13.15 -8.90
C ALA A 168 -10.95 14.26 -9.48
N MET A 169 -12.27 14.07 -9.49
CA MET A 169 -13.23 15.01 -10.11
C MET A 169 -13.26 16.39 -9.46
N TYR A 170 -13.26 16.44 -8.12
CA TYR A 170 -13.44 17.68 -7.36
C TYR A 170 -12.13 18.29 -6.85
N GLY A 171 -10.99 17.68 -7.14
CA GLY A 171 -9.70 18.08 -6.60
C GLY A 171 -8.61 18.21 -7.65
N VAL A 172 -7.71 17.23 -7.66
CA VAL A 172 -6.38 17.37 -8.27
C VAL A 172 -6.30 17.05 -9.77
N ALA A 173 -7.29 16.33 -10.34
CA ALA A 173 -7.19 15.86 -11.73
C ALA A 173 -8.57 15.68 -12.40
N PRO A 174 -9.19 16.74 -12.91
CA PRO A 174 -10.54 16.69 -13.51
C PRO A 174 -10.60 15.86 -14.81
N ASN A 175 -9.47 15.54 -15.42
CA ASN A 175 -9.36 14.68 -16.60
C ASN A 175 -9.17 13.19 -16.26
N VAL A 176 -9.35 12.79 -14.98
CA VAL A 176 -9.22 11.40 -14.51
C VAL A 176 -10.60 10.79 -14.28
N ALA A 177 -10.83 9.61 -14.82
CA ALA A 177 -11.93 8.74 -14.48
C ALA A 177 -11.42 7.41 -13.90
N VAL A 178 -12.17 6.82 -12.98
CA VAL A 178 -11.83 5.55 -12.32
C VAL A 178 -12.90 4.52 -12.62
N PHE A 179 -12.51 3.27 -12.89
CA PHE A 179 -13.44 2.16 -12.94
C PHE A 179 -12.84 0.88 -12.35
N THR A 180 -13.71 -0.06 -12.03
CA THR A 180 -13.32 -1.39 -11.58
C THR A 180 -13.81 -2.46 -12.56
N THR A 181 -13.04 -3.53 -12.70
CA THR A 181 -13.41 -4.64 -13.59
C THR A 181 -14.62 -5.42 -13.08
N ASN A 182 -14.79 -5.49 -11.74
CA ASN A 182 -15.80 -6.34 -11.08
C ASN A 182 -16.57 -5.58 -9.98
N GLY A 183 -16.88 -4.30 -10.17
CA GLY A 183 -17.54 -3.54 -9.11
C GLY A 183 -17.96 -2.14 -9.51
N PHE A 184 -17.81 -1.20 -8.59
CA PHE A 184 -18.17 0.19 -8.74
C PHE A 184 -16.96 1.09 -8.38
N PRO A 185 -16.68 2.19 -9.12
CA PRO A 185 -17.37 2.67 -10.34
C PRO A 185 -17.28 1.67 -11.50
N THR A 186 -18.33 1.57 -12.30
CA THR A 186 -18.35 0.69 -13.47
C THR A 186 -17.64 1.33 -14.68
N PHE A 187 -17.20 0.50 -15.63
CA PHE A 187 -16.63 0.98 -16.90
C PHE A 187 -17.56 1.96 -17.63
N LYS A 188 -18.88 1.65 -17.68
CA LYS A 188 -19.88 2.53 -18.31
C LYS A 188 -19.94 3.92 -17.65
N GLN A 189 -19.85 3.99 -16.33
CA GLN A 189 -19.85 5.28 -15.61
C GLN A 189 -18.58 6.08 -15.90
N ALA A 190 -17.41 5.41 -15.86
CA ALA A 190 -16.15 6.07 -16.19
C ALA A 190 -16.16 6.59 -17.65
N LEU A 191 -16.70 5.81 -18.58
CA LEU A 191 -16.84 6.22 -19.98
C LEU A 191 -17.71 7.47 -20.13
N THR A 192 -18.86 7.55 -19.42
CA THR A 192 -19.69 8.77 -19.39
C THR A 192 -18.92 10.00 -18.90
N LEU A 193 -17.97 9.81 -17.97
CA LEU A 193 -17.11 10.91 -17.53
C LEU A 193 -16.08 11.28 -18.61
N VAL A 194 -15.48 10.31 -19.26
CA VAL A 194 -14.55 10.53 -20.39
C VAL A 194 -15.23 11.29 -21.52
N GLU A 195 -16.46 10.93 -21.88
CA GLU A 195 -17.27 11.65 -22.87
C GLU A 195 -17.46 13.13 -22.51
N ARG A 196 -17.76 13.41 -21.24
CA ARG A 196 -17.91 14.79 -20.73
C ARG A 196 -16.61 15.60 -20.73
N MET A 197 -15.46 14.93 -20.57
CA MET A 197 -14.13 15.56 -20.68
C MET A 197 -13.83 16.01 -22.12
N GLY A 198 -14.45 15.39 -23.12
CA GLY A 198 -14.37 15.79 -24.52
C GLY A 198 -13.06 15.46 -25.23
N HIS A 199 -12.15 14.70 -24.61
CA HIS A 199 -10.91 14.26 -25.25
C HIS A 199 -11.16 13.04 -26.14
N LYS A 200 -10.47 13.00 -27.29
CA LYS A 200 -10.45 11.82 -28.17
C LYS A 200 -9.35 10.84 -27.81
N ASP A 201 -8.33 11.31 -27.13
CA ASP A 201 -7.20 10.51 -26.68
C ASP A 201 -7.39 10.07 -25.24
N ILE A 202 -7.21 8.77 -24.98
CA ILE A 202 -7.32 8.16 -23.65
C ILE A 202 -6.00 7.49 -23.30
N LEU A 203 -5.53 7.72 -22.07
CA LEU A 203 -4.47 6.94 -21.45
C LEU A 203 -5.07 6.04 -20.38
N VAL A 204 -5.01 4.73 -20.56
CA VAL A 204 -5.43 3.74 -19.56
C VAL A 204 -4.27 3.43 -18.64
N VAL A 205 -4.49 3.59 -17.33
CA VAL A 205 -3.47 3.35 -16.31
C VAL A 205 -3.98 2.30 -15.31
N PRO A 206 -3.28 1.16 -15.16
CA PRO A 206 -3.69 0.15 -14.19
C PRO A 206 -3.43 0.62 -12.75
N LEU A 207 -4.43 0.50 -11.88
CA LEU A 207 -4.30 0.61 -10.44
C LEU A 207 -3.86 -0.75 -9.88
N ALA A 208 -2.69 -1.20 -10.26
CA ALA A 208 -2.06 -2.43 -9.78
C ALA A 208 -0.64 -2.10 -9.32
N LEU A 209 -0.21 -2.64 -8.19
CA LEU A 209 1.12 -2.36 -7.64
C LEU A 209 2.24 -3.03 -8.46
N ILE A 210 1.95 -4.20 -8.99
CA ILE A 210 2.89 -4.96 -9.84
C ILE A 210 2.28 -5.03 -11.23
N GLY A 211 3.00 -4.52 -12.23
CA GLY A 211 2.69 -4.75 -13.63
C GLY A 211 2.82 -6.25 -13.96
N SER A 212 1.88 -6.82 -14.68
CA SER A 212 1.95 -8.22 -15.07
C SER A 212 1.51 -8.42 -16.51
N ALA A 213 2.08 -9.41 -17.17
CA ALA A 213 1.70 -9.77 -18.54
C ALA A 213 0.19 -10.05 -18.66
N HIS A 214 -0.40 -10.72 -17.65
CA HIS A 214 -1.84 -11.00 -17.62
C HIS A 214 -2.68 -9.73 -17.55
N LEU A 215 -2.25 -8.73 -16.74
CA LEU A 215 -2.93 -7.44 -16.67
C LEU A 215 -2.82 -6.68 -17.98
N MET A 216 -1.65 -6.72 -18.62
CA MET A 216 -1.42 -6.08 -19.93
C MET A 216 -2.22 -6.75 -21.04
N ASP A 217 -2.36 -8.08 -21.01
CA ASP A 217 -3.21 -8.83 -21.94
C ASP A 217 -4.70 -8.46 -21.79
N TYR A 218 -5.19 -8.31 -20.55
CA TYR A 218 -6.54 -7.84 -20.29
C TYR A 218 -6.78 -6.39 -20.75
N LEU A 219 -5.78 -5.52 -20.60
CA LEU A 219 -5.87 -4.12 -21.00
C LEU A 219 -5.79 -3.93 -22.52
N GLY A 220 -4.80 -4.55 -23.15
CA GLY A 220 -4.40 -4.28 -24.53
C GLY A 220 -4.23 -5.49 -25.44
N GLY A 221 -4.59 -6.70 -24.95
CA GLY A 221 -4.48 -7.91 -25.77
C GLY A 221 -5.44 -7.93 -26.97
N ASP A 222 -5.21 -8.88 -27.90
CA ASP A 222 -5.98 -9.07 -29.15
C ASP A 222 -7.43 -9.53 -28.92
N ARG A 223 -7.88 -9.58 -27.68
CA ARG A 223 -9.25 -9.97 -27.30
C ARG A 223 -10.24 -8.86 -27.62
N SER A 224 -11.37 -9.22 -28.18
CA SER A 224 -12.47 -8.28 -28.48
C SER A 224 -13.10 -7.64 -27.22
N ASP A 225 -12.89 -8.24 -26.04
CA ASP A 225 -13.34 -7.73 -24.73
C ASP A 225 -12.22 -7.02 -23.94
N SER A 226 -11.05 -6.77 -24.57
CA SER A 226 -10.01 -5.95 -23.94
C SER A 226 -10.46 -4.49 -23.82
N ILE A 227 -9.94 -3.78 -22.82
CA ILE A 227 -10.26 -2.35 -22.63
C ILE A 227 -9.86 -1.53 -23.86
N TYR A 228 -8.73 -1.86 -24.47
CA TYR A 228 -8.26 -1.27 -25.72
C TYR A 228 -9.29 -1.42 -26.84
N ALA A 229 -9.75 -2.66 -27.09
CA ALA A 229 -10.72 -2.95 -28.14
C ALA A 229 -12.05 -2.21 -27.91
N LEU A 230 -12.59 -2.28 -26.69
CA LEU A 230 -13.85 -1.63 -26.33
C LEU A 230 -13.82 -0.10 -26.51
N LEU A 231 -12.72 0.56 -26.16
CA LEU A 231 -12.56 1.99 -26.33
C LEU A 231 -12.31 2.37 -27.78
N THR A 232 -11.53 1.60 -28.52
CA THR A 232 -11.23 1.82 -29.95
C THR A 232 -12.50 1.68 -30.79
N GLU A 233 -13.35 0.69 -30.51
CA GLU A 233 -14.65 0.51 -31.17
C GLU A 233 -15.58 1.74 -31.01
N GLN A 234 -15.42 2.46 -29.89
CA GLN A 234 -16.16 3.71 -29.64
C GLN A 234 -15.49 4.95 -30.25
N GLY A 235 -14.41 4.76 -31.01
CA GLY A 235 -13.73 5.82 -31.77
C GLY A 235 -12.75 6.65 -30.97
N TYR A 236 -12.22 6.12 -29.85
CA TYR A 236 -11.13 6.74 -29.10
C TYR A 236 -9.76 6.27 -29.59
N ASN A 237 -8.77 7.16 -29.48
CA ASN A 237 -7.36 6.80 -29.59
C ASN A 237 -6.86 6.36 -28.21
N VAL A 238 -6.37 5.14 -28.10
CA VAL A 238 -6.06 4.53 -26.79
C VAL A 238 -4.57 4.24 -26.64
N ASP A 239 -3.98 4.79 -25.59
CA ASP A 239 -2.66 4.37 -25.11
C ASP A 239 -2.83 3.61 -23.78
N ILE A 240 -1.92 2.67 -23.52
CA ILE A 240 -1.89 1.91 -22.28
C ILE A 240 -0.58 2.20 -21.55
N TRP A 241 -0.68 2.54 -20.26
CA TRP A 241 0.46 2.62 -19.37
C TRP A 241 0.83 1.22 -18.89
N ASN A 242 2.06 0.80 -19.10
CA ASN A 242 2.50 -0.58 -18.88
C ASN A 242 3.28 -0.81 -17.58
N GLU A 243 3.41 0.20 -16.73
CA GLU A 243 4.07 0.08 -15.43
C GLU A 243 3.06 -0.12 -14.31
N GLY A 244 3.49 -0.85 -13.27
CA GLY A 244 2.75 -0.95 -12.03
C GLY A 244 2.93 0.29 -11.13
N LEU A 245 1.97 0.58 -10.27
CA LEU A 245 2.07 1.69 -9.32
C LEU A 245 3.26 1.55 -8.34
N GLY A 246 3.74 0.32 -8.11
CA GLY A 246 4.94 0.09 -7.32
C GLY A 246 6.23 0.60 -7.97
N GLU A 247 6.21 0.88 -9.27
CA GLU A 247 7.33 1.48 -10.01
C GLU A 247 7.31 3.01 -9.95
N ASN A 248 6.17 3.59 -9.57
CA ASN A 248 6.01 5.04 -9.43
C ASN A 248 6.73 5.56 -8.17
N PRO A 249 7.74 6.43 -8.29
CA PRO A 249 8.53 6.91 -7.15
C PRO A 249 7.69 7.68 -6.12
N TYR A 250 6.66 8.41 -6.54
CA TYR A 250 5.78 9.14 -5.64
C TYR A 250 4.89 8.19 -4.83
N VAL A 251 4.41 7.10 -5.43
CA VAL A 251 3.67 6.05 -4.72
C VAL A 251 4.57 5.27 -3.75
N GLN A 252 5.80 4.97 -4.16
CA GLN A 252 6.80 4.37 -3.27
C GLN A 252 7.01 5.24 -2.02
N ASP A 253 7.14 6.56 -2.18
CA ASP A 253 7.34 7.50 -1.07
C ASP A 253 6.12 7.57 -0.14
N LEU A 254 4.89 7.34 -0.63
CA LEU A 254 3.71 7.22 0.22
C LEU A 254 3.79 5.98 1.13
N PHE A 255 4.24 4.84 0.63
CA PHE A 255 4.47 3.65 1.47
C PHE A 255 5.56 3.88 2.52
N LEU A 256 6.66 4.54 2.17
CA LEU A 256 7.70 4.92 3.13
C LEU A 256 7.17 5.86 4.22
N LYS A 257 6.31 6.81 3.86
CA LYS A 257 5.63 7.70 4.80
C LYS A 257 4.70 6.93 5.74
N HIS A 258 3.94 5.96 5.25
CA HIS A 258 3.06 5.11 6.06
C HIS A 258 3.87 4.25 7.05
N LEU A 259 4.96 3.64 6.61
CA LEU A 259 5.89 2.93 7.50
C LEU A 259 6.44 3.85 8.58
N GLY A 260 6.95 5.02 8.20
CA GLY A 260 7.46 6.02 9.12
C GLY A 260 6.41 6.51 10.13
N GLN A 261 5.14 6.59 9.74
CA GLN A 261 4.03 6.89 10.66
C GLN A 261 3.81 5.77 11.67
N ALA A 262 3.81 4.50 11.23
CA ALA A 262 3.66 3.34 12.10
C ALA A 262 4.77 3.28 13.17
N ILE A 263 6.01 3.56 12.79
CA ILE A 263 7.16 3.61 13.69
C ILE A 263 7.02 4.75 14.70
N ARG A 264 6.72 5.98 14.26
CA ARG A 264 6.56 7.15 15.15
C ARG A 264 5.40 7.03 16.12
N MET A 265 4.27 6.44 15.70
CA MET A 265 3.11 6.22 16.58
C MET A 265 3.45 5.25 17.72
N SER A 266 4.29 4.28 17.44
CA SER A 266 4.84 3.34 18.39
C SER A 266 5.71 4.05 19.45
N ASP A 267 6.66 4.86 19.00
CA ASP A 267 7.57 5.58 19.91
C ASP A 267 6.81 6.56 20.83
N ARG A 268 5.75 7.22 20.33
CA ARG A 268 4.88 8.09 21.14
C ARG A 268 4.10 7.33 22.20
N LYS A 269 3.57 6.15 21.91
CA LYS A 269 2.86 5.32 22.90
C LYS A 269 3.82 4.90 24.04
N ARG A 270 5.06 4.59 23.72
CA ARG A 270 6.08 4.26 24.73
C ARG A 270 6.42 5.43 25.63
N SER A 271 6.64 6.64 25.08
CA SER A 271 6.92 7.81 25.88
C SER A 271 5.76 8.12 26.83
N SER A 272 4.52 8.11 26.37
CA SER A 272 3.35 8.35 27.21
C SER A 272 3.15 7.28 28.30
N GLN A 273 3.45 6.02 28.03
CA GLN A 273 3.42 4.96 29.04
C GLN A 273 4.54 5.12 30.08
N LYS A 274 5.76 5.48 29.67
CA LYS A 274 6.86 5.78 30.62
C LYS A 274 6.53 6.95 31.52
N ASP A 275 5.95 8.03 30.98
CA ASP A 275 5.56 9.21 31.75
C ASP A 275 4.43 8.87 32.72
N SER A 276 3.46 8.04 32.36
CA SER A 276 2.42 7.57 33.28
C SER A 276 2.98 6.66 34.39
N PHE A 277 3.93 5.79 34.11
CA PHE A 277 4.59 4.97 35.10
C PHE A 277 5.46 5.82 36.05
N GLN A 278 6.18 6.83 35.57
CA GLN A 278 6.96 7.73 36.42
C GLN A 278 6.09 8.63 37.29
N SER A 279 4.89 9.01 36.85
CA SER A 279 3.94 9.77 37.67
C SER A 279 3.34 8.92 38.81
N VAL A 280 3.24 7.60 38.64
CA VAL A 280 2.75 6.67 39.66
C VAL A 280 3.84 6.34 40.71
N ILE A 281 5.13 6.42 40.35
CA ILE A 281 6.27 6.09 41.22
C ILE A 281 6.82 7.29 41.98
N ARG A 282 6.36 8.53 41.73
CA ARG A 282 6.70 9.69 42.58
C ARG A 282 5.92 9.60 43.87
N PRO A 283 6.55 9.25 45.03
CA PRO A 283 5.86 9.33 46.30
C PRO A 283 5.51 10.81 46.54
N THR A 284 4.27 11.04 46.85
CA THR A 284 3.77 12.31 47.41
C THR A 284 4.64 12.67 48.59
N ARG A 285 5.57 13.60 48.38
CA ARG A 285 6.27 14.28 49.48
C ARG A 285 5.29 15.27 50.10
N MET A 286 4.36 14.76 50.89
CA MET A 286 3.52 15.59 51.77
C MET A 286 4.00 15.44 53.20
N GLU A 287 4.48 16.57 53.69
CA GLU A 287 4.38 17.07 55.05
C GLU A 287 5.02 16.27 56.18
N ALA A 288 6.31 16.52 56.37
CA ALA A 288 6.92 16.49 57.68
C ALA A 288 7.39 17.92 58.00
N GLN A 289 6.44 18.84 58.25
CA GLN A 289 6.72 20.10 58.92
C GLN A 289 5.52 20.47 59.83
N GLY A 290 5.73 20.42 61.11
CA GLY A 290 4.87 21.11 62.04
C GLY A 290 4.34 20.27 63.18
N MET A 291 5.20 19.92 64.16
CA MET A 291 4.82 19.79 65.56
C MET A 291 6.07 19.78 66.43
N ILE A 292 6.58 20.98 66.74
CA ILE A 292 7.34 21.25 67.92
C ILE A 292 6.96 22.68 68.32
N SER A 293 6.10 22.80 69.27
CA SER A 293 6.05 23.82 70.35
C SER A 293 4.90 23.45 71.26
#